data_1088c7df2ebff812db71f7a089d4a8b3
#
_entry.id   1088c7df2ebff812db71f7a089d4a8b3
#
_cell.length_a   1.000
_cell.length_b   1.000
_cell.length_c   1.000
_cell.angle_alpha   90.00
_cell.angle_beta   90.00
_cell.angle_gamma   90.00
#
_symmetry.space_group_name_H-M   'P 1'
#
loop_
_entity.id
_entity.type
_entity.pdbx_description
1 polymer ?
#
loop_
_entity_poly.entity_id
_entity_poly.type
_entity_poly.pdbx_seq_one_letter_code
_entity_poly.pdbx_strand_id
1 'polypeptide(L)'
;MSIAREFVGLPSPKLARAGAGGHPCQGLYWTKEGTRPRVALIATHYNVDFAEHYSAPYFAARGFGFLGWNTRYRGAEDLFHLEHAIADIGVGVRWLREQGVQTVVLLGNSGGGSLMAAYQAEAADKGDLYISLNAHPGRPEVLTKWMDPSVIDETDPVATDAALDPFNAASGPPFSNEFIARYRAAQVARNLRITRWAQDELKRLNAARIPDRIFPLFRTWADLRFIDPAIEPTERPCPGCYAGAPNFANRGPFGIGRTSSLRAWLSMWSLETSRCQGPPQLAKLDVPALVVQSTADMGVFPSDARKIHDSIASTDKTLTFLAGAHYFEDSEAHREAAIDLMADWIRERT
;
A
#
# COMPACT_ATOMS: atom_id res chain seq x y z
N MET A 1 17.88 -8.00 -25.05
CA MET A 1 17.19 -9.25 -24.67
C MET A 1 15.70 -8.98 -24.79
N SER A 2 14.93 -9.87 -25.43
CA SER A 2 13.48 -9.69 -25.60
C SER A 2 12.72 -10.13 -24.35
N ILE A 3 11.73 -9.36 -23.94
CA ILE A 3 10.85 -9.61 -22.81
C ILE A 3 9.45 -9.91 -23.35
N ALA A 4 8.90 -11.05 -22.96
CA ALA A 4 7.53 -11.44 -23.26
C ALA A 4 6.57 -10.91 -22.19
N ARG A 5 5.37 -10.53 -22.61
CA ARG A 5 4.26 -10.11 -21.75
C ARG A 5 3.02 -10.89 -22.13
N GLU A 6 2.42 -11.56 -21.19
CA GLU A 6 1.19 -12.35 -21.37
C GLU A 6 0.08 -11.76 -20.50
N PHE A 7 -1.07 -11.49 -21.09
CA PHE A 7 -2.26 -11.11 -20.32
C PHE A 7 -2.83 -12.33 -19.61
N VAL A 8 -3.03 -12.21 -18.30
CA VAL A 8 -3.64 -13.23 -17.46
C VAL A 8 -4.95 -12.69 -16.90
N GLY A 9 -6.06 -13.32 -17.24
CA GLY A 9 -7.38 -12.95 -16.77
C GLY A 9 -8.11 -14.15 -16.20
N LEU A 10 -8.48 -14.10 -14.91
CA LEU A 10 -9.05 -15.22 -14.17
C LEU A 10 -10.31 -14.82 -13.38
N PRO A 11 -11.25 -15.76 -13.17
CA PRO A 11 -12.41 -15.50 -12.32
C PRO A 11 -12.00 -15.35 -10.86
N SER A 12 -12.74 -14.54 -10.12
CA SER A 12 -12.61 -14.46 -8.67
C SER A 12 -13.51 -15.49 -7.99
N PRO A 13 -13.02 -16.22 -6.97
CA PRO A 13 -13.83 -17.21 -6.24
C PRO A 13 -14.91 -16.56 -5.36
N LYS A 14 -14.84 -15.26 -5.15
CA LYS A 14 -15.76 -14.50 -4.28
C LYS A 14 -16.67 -13.53 -5.03
N LEU A 15 -16.71 -13.60 -6.34
CA LEU A 15 -17.53 -12.71 -7.16
C LEU A 15 -18.27 -13.49 -8.25
N ALA A 16 -19.57 -13.61 -8.11
CA ALA A 16 -20.43 -14.05 -9.19
C ALA A 16 -20.46 -12.98 -10.29
N ARG A 17 -20.23 -13.40 -11.54
CA ARG A 17 -20.23 -12.46 -12.66
C ARG A 17 -21.62 -12.33 -13.28
N ALA A 18 -21.94 -11.10 -13.65
CA ALA A 18 -23.14 -10.77 -14.40
C ALA A 18 -23.00 -10.98 -15.92
N GLY A 19 -22.02 -11.70 -16.42
CA GLY A 19 -21.84 -11.97 -17.84
C GLY A 19 -21.34 -10.78 -18.70
N ALA A 20 -21.03 -9.64 -18.07
CA ALA A 20 -20.67 -8.41 -18.78
C ALA A 20 -19.22 -8.34 -19.31
N GLY A 21 -18.56 -9.46 -19.52
CA GLY A 21 -17.19 -9.54 -20.04
C GLY A 21 -16.09 -9.28 -18.97
N GLY A 22 -14.83 -9.44 -19.34
CA GLY A 22 -13.61 -9.25 -18.53
C GLY A 22 -13.47 -10.20 -17.34
N HIS A 23 -12.30 -10.28 -16.78
CA HIS A 23 -12.00 -11.05 -15.58
C HIS A 23 -11.76 -10.12 -14.41
N PRO A 24 -12.35 -10.35 -13.22
CA PRO A 24 -12.15 -9.49 -12.06
C PRO A 24 -10.70 -9.52 -11.53
N CYS A 25 -10.03 -10.68 -11.67
CA CYS A 25 -8.62 -10.83 -11.34
C CYS A 25 -7.83 -10.84 -12.65
N GLN A 26 -6.92 -9.89 -12.84
CA GLN A 26 -6.18 -9.75 -14.08
C GLN A 26 -4.82 -9.10 -13.89
N GLY A 27 -3.91 -9.35 -14.81
CA GLY A 27 -2.59 -8.76 -14.79
C GLY A 27 -1.76 -9.11 -16.01
N LEU A 28 -0.49 -8.79 -15.95
CA LEU A 28 0.50 -9.17 -16.94
C LEU A 28 1.55 -10.08 -16.32
N TYR A 29 1.82 -11.19 -16.98
CA TYR A 29 2.94 -12.05 -16.63
C TYR A 29 4.13 -11.73 -17.56
N TRP A 30 5.24 -11.34 -16.94
CA TRP A 30 6.45 -10.91 -17.61
C TRP A 30 7.51 -11.99 -17.45
N THR A 31 8.13 -12.38 -18.57
CA THR A 31 9.22 -13.35 -18.59
C THR A 31 10.26 -12.96 -19.64
N LYS A 32 11.46 -13.50 -19.52
CA LYS A 32 12.41 -13.51 -20.64
C LYS A 32 11.84 -14.40 -21.73
N GLU A 33 11.81 -13.92 -22.96
CA GLU A 33 11.26 -14.65 -24.10
C GLU A 33 11.85 -16.06 -24.22
N GLY A 34 10.98 -17.05 -24.46
CA GLY A 34 11.35 -18.47 -24.59
C GLY A 34 11.73 -19.16 -23.29
N THR A 35 11.56 -18.54 -22.12
CA THR A 35 11.89 -19.16 -20.84
C THR A 35 10.62 -19.55 -20.04
N ARG A 36 10.81 -20.51 -19.12
CA ARG A 36 9.84 -20.88 -18.09
C ARG A 36 10.50 -20.73 -16.72
N PRO A 37 10.36 -19.59 -16.06
CA PRO A 37 11.01 -19.32 -14.79
C PRO A 37 10.52 -20.28 -13.70
N ARG A 38 11.44 -20.81 -12.89
CA ARG A 38 11.13 -21.60 -11.68
C ARG A 38 10.85 -20.73 -10.47
N VAL A 39 11.28 -19.48 -10.52
CA VAL A 39 11.09 -18.47 -9.50
C VAL A 39 10.32 -17.31 -10.11
N ALA A 40 9.24 -16.90 -9.47
CA ALA A 40 8.46 -15.73 -9.91
C ALA A 40 8.03 -14.85 -8.74
N LEU A 41 8.02 -13.56 -9.00
CA LEU A 41 7.44 -12.58 -8.10
C LEU A 41 5.97 -12.37 -8.45
N ILE A 42 5.15 -12.09 -7.44
CA ILE A 42 3.81 -11.53 -7.61
C ILE A 42 3.71 -10.23 -6.84
N ALA A 43 3.29 -9.16 -7.50
CA ALA A 43 3.06 -7.87 -6.89
C ALA A 43 1.62 -7.41 -7.11
N THR A 44 0.99 -6.90 -6.06
CA THR A 44 -0.35 -6.29 -6.12
C THR A 44 -0.44 -5.08 -5.20
N HIS A 45 -1.45 -4.26 -5.42
CA HIS A 45 -1.75 -3.10 -4.60
C HIS A 45 -3.25 -3.08 -4.24
N TYR A 46 -3.65 -2.26 -3.26
CA TYR A 46 -5.06 -2.13 -2.88
C TYR A 46 -5.93 -1.60 -4.02
N ASN A 47 -5.43 -0.63 -4.80
CA ASN A 47 -6.18 0.09 -5.82
C ASN A 47 -5.37 0.48 -7.05
N VAL A 48 -4.02 0.53 -6.97
CA VAL A 48 -3.16 0.90 -8.11
C VAL A 48 -3.02 -0.31 -9.03
N ASP A 49 -2.99 -0.06 -10.34
CA ASP A 49 -2.75 -1.09 -11.34
C ASP A 49 -1.25 -1.47 -11.35
N PHE A 50 -0.97 -2.70 -10.97
CA PHE A 50 0.39 -3.25 -10.97
C PHE A 50 0.68 -4.18 -12.16
N ALA A 51 -0.23 -4.30 -13.13
CA ALA A 51 0.02 -5.10 -14.32
C ALA A 51 1.34 -4.70 -15.01
N GLU A 52 1.60 -3.40 -15.12
CA GLU A 52 2.85 -2.85 -15.66
C GLU A 52 3.76 -2.31 -14.54
N HIS A 53 3.96 -3.08 -13.48
CA HIS A 53 4.84 -2.70 -12.38
C HIS A 53 6.24 -2.37 -12.91
N TYR A 54 6.80 -1.23 -12.49
CA TYR A 54 8.08 -0.69 -13.02
C TYR A 54 9.26 -1.66 -12.93
N SER A 55 9.27 -2.55 -11.93
CA SER A 55 10.34 -3.53 -11.74
C SER A 55 10.17 -4.80 -12.60
N ALA A 56 8.99 -5.03 -13.17
CA ALA A 56 8.68 -6.28 -13.89
C ALA A 56 9.63 -6.59 -15.04
N PRO A 57 9.93 -5.66 -15.98
CA PRO A 57 10.85 -5.94 -17.08
C PRO A 57 12.29 -6.22 -16.58
N TYR A 58 12.71 -5.60 -15.48
CA TYR A 58 14.06 -5.79 -14.91
C TYR A 58 14.22 -7.16 -14.27
N PHE A 59 13.21 -7.66 -13.54
CA PHE A 59 13.21 -9.03 -13.01
C PHE A 59 13.14 -10.05 -14.13
N ALA A 60 12.29 -9.83 -15.14
CA ALA A 60 12.19 -10.70 -16.31
C ALA A 60 13.54 -10.79 -17.06
N ALA A 61 14.26 -9.67 -17.23
CA ALA A 61 15.58 -9.65 -17.84
C ALA A 61 16.62 -10.49 -17.07
N ARG A 62 16.45 -10.62 -15.75
CA ARG A 62 17.30 -11.42 -14.85
C ARG A 62 16.87 -12.89 -14.74
N GLY A 63 15.87 -13.31 -15.53
CA GLY A 63 15.40 -14.68 -15.62
C GLY A 63 14.31 -15.09 -14.62
N PHE A 64 13.77 -14.16 -13.87
CA PHE A 64 12.61 -14.38 -13.02
C PHE A 64 11.30 -14.23 -13.82
N GLY A 65 10.24 -14.90 -13.38
CA GLY A 65 8.89 -14.52 -13.74
C GLY A 65 8.42 -13.34 -12.88
N PHE A 66 7.56 -12.49 -13.42
CA PHE A 66 6.93 -11.43 -12.65
C PHE A 66 5.45 -11.32 -13.03
N LEU A 67 4.57 -11.57 -12.07
CA LEU A 67 3.14 -11.37 -12.23
C LEU A 67 2.73 -10.05 -11.57
N GLY A 68 2.53 -9.04 -12.39
CA GLY A 68 1.88 -7.80 -11.98
C GLY A 68 0.37 -8.06 -11.90
N TRP A 69 -0.17 -8.17 -10.68
CA TRP A 69 -1.50 -8.72 -10.43
C TRP A 69 -2.46 -7.69 -9.87
N ASN A 70 -3.68 -7.70 -10.35
CA ASN A 70 -4.76 -6.87 -9.84
C ASN A 70 -5.88 -7.74 -9.29
N THR A 71 -6.32 -7.40 -8.08
CA THR A 71 -7.57 -7.91 -7.52
C THR A 71 -8.76 -7.22 -8.19
N ARG A 72 -9.99 -7.64 -7.87
CA ARG A 72 -11.23 -6.97 -8.31
C ARG A 72 -11.30 -5.47 -7.98
N TYR A 73 -10.47 -5.01 -7.06
CA TYR A 73 -10.50 -3.63 -6.53
C TYR A 73 -9.57 -2.66 -7.25
N ARG A 74 -9.02 -3.03 -8.39
CA ARG A 74 -8.25 -2.10 -9.22
C ARG A 74 -9.05 -0.84 -9.53
N GLY A 75 -8.62 0.30 -9.01
CA GLY A 75 -9.32 1.58 -9.16
C GLY A 75 -10.63 1.71 -8.37
N ALA A 76 -10.95 0.76 -7.50
CA ALA A 76 -12.19 0.69 -6.71
C ALA A 76 -11.90 0.49 -5.22
N GLU A 77 -10.98 1.26 -4.65
CA GLU A 77 -10.65 1.19 -3.22
C GLU A 77 -11.83 1.54 -2.30
N ASP A 78 -12.78 2.31 -2.82
CA ASP A 78 -14.02 2.70 -2.16
C ASP A 78 -14.94 1.53 -1.80
N LEU A 79 -14.75 0.37 -2.44
CA LEU A 79 -15.52 -0.86 -2.19
C LEU A 79 -14.68 -2.00 -1.58
N PHE A 80 -13.49 -1.71 -1.12
CA PHE A 80 -12.50 -2.71 -0.71
C PHE A 80 -12.92 -3.56 0.50
N HIS A 81 -12.72 -4.87 0.37
CA HIS A 81 -12.81 -5.87 1.44
C HIS A 81 -11.59 -6.77 1.45
N LEU A 82 -10.91 -6.87 2.59
CA LEU A 82 -9.65 -7.60 2.70
C LEU A 82 -9.78 -9.09 2.33
N GLU A 83 -10.83 -9.74 2.80
CA GLU A 83 -11.06 -11.18 2.56
C GLU A 83 -11.22 -11.50 1.07
N HIS A 84 -11.82 -10.59 0.32
CA HIS A 84 -11.95 -10.74 -1.12
C HIS A 84 -10.63 -10.52 -1.84
N ALA A 85 -9.86 -9.51 -1.40
CA ALA A 85 -8.54 -9.25 -1.98
C ALA A 85 -7.57 -10.42 -1.72
N ILE A 86 -7.55 -10.99 -0.51
CA ILE A 86 -6.76 -12.18 -0.18
C ILE A 86 -7.15 -13.35 -1.09
N ALA A 87 -8.45 -13.59 -1.30
CA ALA A 87 -8.91 -14.65 -2.20
C ALA A 87 -8.45 -14.43 -3.65
N ASP A 88 -8.48 -13.18 -4.12
CA ASP A 88 -8.07 -12.81 -5.47
C ASP A 88 -6.54 -12.90 -5.68
N ILE A 89 -5.73 -12.59 -4.65
CA ILE A 89 -4.28 -12.81 -4.67
C ILE A 89 -3.98 -14.31 -4.79
N GLY A 90 -4.71 -15.15 -4.04
CA GLY A 90 -4.56 -16.60 -4.10
C GLY A 90 -4.81 -17.19 -5.48
N VAL A 91 -5.67 -16.58 -6.31
CA VAL A 91 -5.84 -16.96 -7.72
C VAL A 91 -4.53 -16.79 -8.49
N GLY A 92 -3.86 -15.64 -8.34
CA GLY A 92 -2.59 -15.38 -9.00
C GLY A 92 -1.46 -16.32 -8.53
N VAL A 93 -1.38 -16.57 -7.22
CA VAL A 93 -0.37 -17.51 -6.66
C VAL A 93 -0.56 -18.92 -7.18
N ARG A 94 -1.79 -19.44 -7.17
CA ARG A 94 -2.08 -20.78 -7.73
C ARG A 94 -1.77 -20.86 -9.21
N TRP A 95 -2.17 -19.84 -9.97
CA TRP A 95 -1.84 -19.78 -11.40
C TRP A 95 -0.33 -19.86 -11.65
N LEU A 96 0.50 -19.13 -10.88
CA LEU A 96 1.96 -19.23 -10.98
C LEU A 96 2.45 -20.67 -10.72
N ARG A 97 1.92 -21.33 -9.68
CA ARG A 97 2.25 -22.75 -9.41
C ARG A 97 1.86 -23.67 -10.57
N GLU A 98 0.71 -23.46 -11.20
CA GLU A 98 0.24 -24.20 -12.38
C GLU A 98 1.15 -23.95 -13.59
N GLN A 99 1.81 -22.79 -13.71
CA GLN A 99 2.82 -22.53 -14.73
C GLN A 99 4.17 -23.22 -14.44
N GLY A 100 4.30 -23.95 -13.34
CA GLY A 100 5.52 -24.65 -12.94
C GLY A 100 6.49 -23.83 -12.09
N VAL A 101 6.04 -22.69 -11.58
CA VAL A 101 6.82 -21.87 -10.63
C VAL A 101 6.97 -22.63 -9.31
N GLN A 102 8.21 -22.83 -8.87
CA GLN A 102 8.55 -23.57 -7.65
C GLN A 102 8.66 -22.65 -6.45
N THR A 103 9.24 -21.46 -6.64
CA THR A 103 9.34 -20.43 -5.60
C THR A 103 8.52 -19.20 -6.00
N VAL A 104 7.55 -18.84 -5.18
CA VAL A 104 6.75 -17.62 -5.32
C VAL A 104 7.20 -16.58 -4.30
N VAL A 105 7.64 -15.44 -4.80
CA VAL A 105 8.05 -14.29 -3.99
C VAL A 105 6.89 -13.29 -3.91
N LEU A 106 6.41 -13.01 -2.71
CA LEU A 106 5.41 -11.97 -2.50
C LEU A 106 6.11 -10.61 -2.43
N LEU A 107 5.90 -9.76 -3.43
CA LEU A 107 6.45 -8.41 -3.46
C LEU A 107 5.39 -7.40 -3.03
N GLY A 108 5.57 -6.83 -1.86
CA GLY A 108 4.72 -5.77 -1.32
C GLY A 108 5.36 -4.41 -1.52
N ASN A 109 5.01 -3.70 -2.60
CA ASN A 109 5.48 -2.34 -2.85
C ASN A 109 4.43 -1.32 -2.40
N SER A 110 4.87 -0.24 -1.75
CA SER A 110 3.99 0.85 -1.30
C SER A 110 2.85 0.34 -0.40
N GLY A 111 1.61 0.70 -0.71
CA GLY A 111 0.44 0.14 -0.04
C GLY A 111 0.34 -1.39 -0.15
N GLY A 112 0.86 -2.00 -1.21
CA GLY A 112 0.89 -3.45 -1.39
C GLY A 112 1.61 -4.22 -0.28
N GLY A 113 2.51 -3.58 0.48
CA GLY A 113 3.25 -4.24 1.57
C GLY A 113 2.36 -4.88 2.62
N SER A 114 1.47 -4.11 3.23
CA SER A 114 0.55 -4.63 4.24
C SER A 114 -0.50 -5.60 3.66
N LEU A 115 -0.86 -5.45 2.39
CA LEU A 115 -1.77 -6.39 1.71
C LEU A 115 -1.12 -7.76 1.49
N MET A 116 0.14 -7.77 1.01
CA MET A 116 0.89 -9.02 0.83
C MET A 116 1.23 -9.69 2.17
N ALA A 117 1.50 -8.90 3.22
CA ALA A 117 1.66 -9.42 4.58
C ALA A 117 0.37 -10.07 5.09
N ALA A 118 -0.80 -9.46 4.85
CA ALA A 118 -2.09 -10.04 5.21
C ALA A 118 -2.36 -11.33 4.43
N TYR A 119 -2.04 -11.35 3.14
CA TYR A 119 -2.14 -12.55 2.32
C TYR A 119 -1.26 -13.67 2.89
N GLN A 120 0.03 -13.41 3.14
CA GLN A 120 0.96 -14.41 3.69
C GLN A 120 0.50 -14.96 5.05
N ALA A 121 -0.08 -14.10 5.89
CA ALA A 121 -0.52 -14.49 7.22
C ALA A 121 -1.81 -15.34 7.21
N GLU A 122 -2.72 -15.14 6.27
CA GLU A 122 -4.09 -15.66 6.31
C GLU A 122 -4.42 -16.66 5.20
N ALA A 123 -3.70 -16.65 4.08
CA ALA A 123 -3.97 -17.56 2.95
C ALA A 123 -3.51 -19.00 3.23
N ALA A 124 -4.19 -19.95 2.60
CA ALA A 124 -3.77 -21.36 2.59
C ALA A 124 -2.56 -21.57 1.64
N ASP A 125 -2.65 -20.99 0.44
CA ASP A 125 -1.58 -21.06 -0.57
C ASP A 125 -0.63 -19.88 -0.37
N LYS A 126 0.42 -20.07 0.41
CA LYS A 126 1.38 -19.02 0.77
C LYS A 126 2.48 -18.82 -0.29
N GLY A 127 3.15 -17.66 -0.23
CA GLY A 127 4.44 -17.47 -0.87
C GLY A 127 5.57 -18.11 -0.07
N ASP A 128 6.72 -18.27 -0.71
CA ASP A 128 7.91 -18.86 -0.11
C ASP A 128 8.87 -17.80 0.44
N LEU A 129 8.88 -16.61 -0.17
CA LEU A 129 9.68 -15.46 0.22
C LEU A 129 8.80 -14.20 0.26
N TYR A 130 9.17 -13.24 1.10
CA TYR A 130 8.49 -11.96 1.20
C TYR A 130 9.46 -10.79 1.01
N ILE A 131 9.12 -9.85 0.15
CA ILE A 131 9.86 -8.59 -0.04
C ILE A 131 8.93 -7.42 0.24
N SER A 132 9.32 -6.55 1.16
CA SER A 132 8.71 -5.25 1.43
C SER A 132 9.55 -4.16 0.76
N LEU A 133 9.02 -3.51 -0.27
CA LEU A 133 9.71 -2.51 -1.07
C LEU A 133 9.03 -1.16 -0.91
N ASN A 134 9.72 -0.18 -0.29
CA ASN A 134 9.16 1.16 -0.04
C ASN A 134 7.71 1.08 0.45
N ALA A 135 7.45 0.25 1.46
CA ALA A 135 6.10 -0.15 1.82
C ALA A 135 5.59 0.60 3.05
N HIS A 136 4.30 0.91 3.02
CA HIS A 136 3.61 1.48 4.17
C HIS A 136 3.35 0.42 5.25
N PRO A 137 3.45 0.78 6.55
CA PRO A 137 3.25 -0.17 7.66
C PRO A 137 1.79 -0.62 7.83
N GLY A 138 0.84 0.04 7.17
CA GLY A 138 -0.58 -0.32 7.20
C GLY A 138 -1.48 0.79 6.68
N ARG A 139 -2.62 0.42 6.09
CA ARG A 139 -3.55 1.41 5.49
C ARG A 139 -4.17 2.35 6.52
N PRO A 140 -4.72 1.87 7.67
CA PRO A 140 -5.29 2.78 8.66
C PRO A 140 -4.25 3.72 9.26
N GLU A 141 -3.02 3.26 9.46
CA GLU A 141 -1.94 4.10 10.01
C GLU A 141 -1.53 5.19 9.02
N VAL A 142 -1.28 4.84 7.76
CA VAL A 142 -0.84 5.82 6.76
C VAL A 142 -1.92 6.86 6.51
N LEU A 143 -3.18 6.45 6.35
CA LEU A 143 -4.26 7.42 6.17
C LEU A 143 -4.39 8.34 7.37
N THR A 144 -4.36 7.81 8.59
CA THR A 144 -4.47 8.62 9.81
C THR A 144 -3.36 9.66 9.89
N LYS A 145 -2.11 9.30 9.57
CA LYS A 145 -0.98 10.24 9.54
C LYS A 145 -1.10 11.30 8.43
N TRP A 146 -1.78 10.96 7.33
CA TRP A 146 -1.92 11.86 6.18
C TRP A 146 -3.18 12.74 6.26
N MET A 147 -4.17 12.37 7.07
CA MET A 147 -5.38 13.17 7.29
C MET A 147 -5.04 14.51 7.93
N ASP A 148 -5.65 15.58 7.41
CA ASP A 148 -5.61 16.91 8.02
C ASP A 148 -6.56 16.96 9.22
N PRO A 149 -6.07 17.04 10.46
CA PRO A 149 -6.92 17.05 11.63
C PRO A 149 -7.65 18.39 11.84
N SER A 150 -7.33 19.42 11.07
CA SER A 150 -8.02 20.71 11.12
C SER A 150 -9.48 20.61 10.64
N VAL A 151 -9.83 19.58 9.84
CA VAL A 151 -11.20 19.38 9.37
C VAL A 151 -12.13 19.05 10.54
N ILE A 152 -13.13 19.91 10.76
CA ILE A 152 -14.11 19.79 11.86
C ILE A 152 -15.46 19.24 11.39
N ASP A 153 -15.79 19.38 10.10
CA ASP A 153 -17.01 18.85 9.47
C ASP A 153 -16.63 18.06 8.20
N GLU A 154 -16.94 16.76 8.19
CA GLU A 154 -16.63 15.89 7.04
C GLU A 154 -17.55 16.15 5.83
N THR A 155 -18.57 17.00 5.95
CA THR A 155 -19.43 17.42 4.85
C THR A 155 -19.01 18.73 4.20
N ASP A 156 -18.12 19.47 4.85
CA ASP A 156 -17.62 20.77 4.38
C ASP A 156 -16.08 20.85 4.42
N PRO A 157 -15.41 20.79 3.27
CA PRO A 157 -13.94 20.81 3.19
C PRO A 157 -13.29 22.14 3.60
N VAL A 158 -14.08 23.21 3.79
CA VAL A 158 -13.58 24.53 4.24
C VAL A 158 -13.81 24.77 5.73
N ALA A 159 -14.61 23.93 6.40
CA ALA A 159 -14.81 23.98 7.84
C ALA A 159 -13.59 23.42 8.57
N THR A 160 -12.68 24.29 8.98
CA THR A 160 -11.41 23.92 9.60
C THR A 160 -11.10 24.71 10.86
N ASP A 161 -10.38 24.06 11.79
CA ASP A 161 -9.79 24.69 12.97
C ASP A 161 -8.40 25.25 12.62
N ALA A 162 -8.23 26.55 12.60
CA ALA A 162 -6.96 27.21 12.29
C ALA A 162 -5.82 26.86 13.27
N ALA A 163 -6.15 26.45 14.51
CA ALA A 163 -5.14 26.05 15.50
C ALA A 163 -4.50 24.67 15.18
N LEU A 164 -5.12 23.90 14.27
CA LEU A 164 -4.63 22.61 13.79
C LEU A 164 -4.25 22.63 12.30
N ASP A 165 -4.31 23.80 11.62
CA ASP A 165 -3.89 23.91 10.23
C ASP A 165 -2.35 23.83 10.14
N PRO A 166 -1.76 22.76 9.53
CA PRO A 166 -0.32 22.62 9.43
C PRO A 166 0.31 23.57 8.41
N PHE A 167 -0.51 24.22 7.57
CA PHE A 167 -0.09 25.18 6.56
C PHE A 167 -0.21 26.63 7.04
N ASN A 168 -0.69 26.84 8.27
CA ASN A 168 -0.67 28.15 8.90
C ASN A 168 0.77 28.48 9.35
N ALA A 169 1.31 29.60 8.88
CA ALA A 169 2.67 30.04 9.24
C ALA A 169 2.90 30.19 10.76
N ALA A 170 1.86 30.42 11.54
CA ALA A 170 1.94 30.45 12.99
C ALA A 170 2.13 29.05 13.64
N SER A 171 1.83 27.98 12.91
CA SER A 171 2.00 26.59 13.40
C SER A 171 3.41 26.05 13.15
N GLY A 172 4.09 26.48 12.09
CA GLY A 172 5.41 26.01 11.66
C GLY A 172 5.53 26.00 10.13
N PRO A 173 6.56 25.37 9.50
CA PRO A 173 7.73 24.76 10.11
C PRO A 173 8.76 25.76 10.66
N PRO A 174 9.61 25.39 11.61
CA PRO A 174 9.64 24.09 12.31
C PRO A 174 8.49 23.95 13.29
N PHE A 175 7.91 22.74 13.36
CA PHE A 175 6.82 22.46 14.30
C PHE A 175 7.37 22.18 15.70
N SER A 176 6.76 22.76 16.74
CA SER A 176 7.10 22.43 18.12
C SER A 176 6.64 21.02 18.50
N ASN A 177 7.34 20.38 19.45
CA ASN A 177 6.96 19.06 19.97
C ASN A 177 5.52 19.05 20.52
N GLU A 178 5.09 20.15 21.14
CA GLU A 178 3.73 20.31 21.65
C GLU A 178 2.70 20.32 20.49
N PHE A 179 2.99 21.06 19.42
CA PHE A 179 2.13 21.07 18.24
C PHE A 179 2.06 19.68 17.61
N ILE A 180 3.21 19.01 17.41
CA ILE A 180 3.28 17.66 16.83
C ILE A 180 2.43 16.67 17.65
N ALA A 181 2.56 16.68 18.98
CA ALA A 181 1.80 15.78 19.85
C ALA A 181 0.29 16.02 19.74
N ARG A 182 -0.13 17.30 19.83
CA ARG A 182 -1.53 17.71 19.69
C ARG A 182 -2.09 17.36 18.31
N TYR A 183 -1.32 17.61 17.26
CA TYR A 183 -1.68 17.32 15.88
C TYR A 183 -1.92 15.81 15.65
N ARG A 184 -0.96 14.97 16.10
CA ARG A 184 -1.09 13.50 15.99
C ARG A 184 -2.27 12.95 16.78
N ALA A 185 -2.54 13.47 17.97
CA ALA A 185 -3.72 13.09 18.74
C ALA A 185 -5.02 13.47 18.02
N ALA A 186 -5.07 14.64 17.40
CA ALA A 186 -6.22 15.10 16.62
C ALA A 186 -6.44 14.29 15.34
N GLN A 187 -5.37 13.81 14.67
CA GLN A 187 -5.48 12.87 13.55
C GLN A 187 -6.14 11.55 13.97
N VAL A 188 -5.70 10.97 15.07
CA VAL A 188 -6.31 9.75 15.64
C VAL A 188 -7.77 10.01 16.00
N ALA A 189 -8.08 11.14 16.65
CA ALA A 189 -9.44 11.50 17.02
C ALA A 189 -10.36 11.64 15.78
N ARG A 190 -9.86 12.21 14.67
CA ARG A 190 -10.59 12.32 13.41
C ARG A 190 -10.92 10.93 12.83
N ASN A 191 -9.94 10.01 12.77
CA ASN A 191 -10.17 8.64 12.30
C ASN A 191 -11.23 7.91 13.14
N LEU A 192 -11.13 7.99 14.46
CA LEU A 192 -12.08 7.34 15.37
C LEU A 192 -13.49 7.98 15.29
N ARG A 193 -13.60 9.28 15.07
CA ARG A 193 -14.89 9.96 14.84
C ARG A 193 -15.57 9.44 13.60
N ILE A 194 -14.86 9.33 12.47
CA ILE A 194 -15.37 8.79 11.23
C ILE A 194 -15.75 7.30 11.40
N THR A 195 -14.93 6.54 12.13
CA THR A 195 -15.20 5.12 12.41
C THR A 195 -16.52 4.93 13.15
N ARG A 196 -16.74 5.67 14.23
CA ARG A 196 -18.01 5.62 14.99
C ARG A 196 -19.21 6.01 14.13
N TRP A 197 -19.07 7.11 13.39
CA TRP A 197 -20.11 7.52 12.45
C TRP A 197 -20.43 6.43 11.41
N ALA A 198 -19.40 5.80 10.81
CA ALA A 198 -19.60 4.74 9.83
C ALA A 198 -20.31 3.51 10.41
N GLN A 199 -19.98 3.13 11.65
CA GLN A 199 -20.66 2.03 12.35
C GLN A 199 -22.13 2.34 12.62
N ASP A 200 -22.45 3.54 13.09
CA ASP A 200 -23.82 3.95 13.42
C ASP A 200 -24.66 4.14 12.16
N GLU A 201 -24.07 4.72 11.12
CA GLU A 201 -24.75 4.88 9.82
C GLU A 201 -25.04 3.53 9.15
N LEU A 202 -24.11 2.55 9.22
CA LEU A 202 -24.39 1.19 8.76
C LEU A 202 -25.55 0.54 9.50
N LYS A 203 -25.64 0.70 10.82
CA LYS A 203 -26.79 0.19 11.60
C LYS A 203 -28.10 0.81 11.12
N ARG A 204 -28.11 2.15 10.94
CA ARG A 204 -29.27 2.89 10.45
C ARG A 204 -29.72 2.44 9.05
N LEU A 205 -28.76 2.31 8.11
CA LEU A 205 -29.03 1.89 6.74
C LEU A 205 -29.52 0.44 6.67
N ASN A 206 -28.90 -0.48 7.44
CA ASN A 206 -29.31 -1.88 7.49
C ASN A 206 -30.75 -2.05 8.00
N ALA A 207 -31.19 -1.22 8.97
CA ALA A 207 -32.57 -1.20 9.42
C ALA A 207 -33.57 -0.79 8.29
N ALA A 208 -33.09 0.04 7.35
CA ALA A 208 -33.84 0.44 6.15
C ALA A 208 -33.59 -0.50 4.94
N ARG A 209 -32.90 -1.63 5.14
CA ARG A 209 -32.49 -2.59 4.08
C ARG A 209 -31.61 -1.98 2.98
N ILE A 210 -30.86 -0.95 3.31
CA ILE A 210 -29.82 -0.37 2.44
C ILE A 210 -28.47 -0.96 2.86
N PRO A 211 -27.75 -1.67 1.96
CA PRO A 211 -26.58 -2.44 2.37
C PRO A 211 -25.36 -1.58 2.71
N ASP A 212 -25.18 -0.43 2.05
CA ASP A 212 -24.00 0.43 2.22
C ASP A 212 -24.23 1.79 1.53
N ARG A 213 -23.31 2.74 1.74
CA ARG A 213 -23.24 4.01 1.00
C ARG A 213 -21.79 4.51 0.91
N ILE A 214 -21.50 5.28 -0.12
CA ILE A 214 -20.22 5.96 -0.31
C ILE A 214 -20.26 7.34 0.37
N PHE A 215 -19.11 7.77 0.91
CA PHE A 215 -18.87 9.11 1.42
C PHE A 215 -17.49 9.62 0.98
N PRO A 216 -17.32 10.94 0.79
CA PRO A 216 -16.04 11.55 0.50
C PRO A 216 -15.20 11.73 1.77
N LEU A 217 -13.87 11.74 1.60
CA LEU A 217 -12.91 12.14 2.62
C LEU A 217 -12.04 13.26 2.06
N PHE A 218 -11.97 14.37 2.76
CA PHE A 218 -11.21 15.54 2.35
C PHE A 218 -9.87 15.63 3.05
N ARG A 219 -8.90 16.31 2.41
CA ARG A 219 -7.64 16.73 3.00
C ARG A 219 -6.84 15.56 3.58
N THR A 220 -6.20 14.81 2.70
CA THR A 220 -5.40 13.61 3.05
C THR A 220 -3.95 13.70 2.58
N TRP A 221 -3.38 14.91 2.55
CA TRP A 221 -1.95 15.18 2.26
C TRP A 221 -1.33 16.11 3.30
N ALA A 222 -1.57 15.81 4.58
CA ALA A 222 -1.20 16.67 5.70
C ALA A 222 -0.32 15.96 6.76
N ASP A 223 0.49 14.97 6.35
CA ASP A 223 1.54 14.49 7.25
C ASP A 223 2.58 15.60 7.48
N LEU A 224 2.91 15.85 8.72
CA LEU A 224 3.90 16.88 9.07
C LEU A 224 5.28 16.61 8.43
N ARG A 225 5.59 15.33 8.14
CA ARG A 225 6.82 14.92 7.44
C ARG A 225 6.88 15.39 5.99
N PHE A 226 5.74 15.72 5.38
CA PHE A 226 5.69 16.34 4.04
C PHE A 226 6.07 17.82 4.05
N ILE A 227 6.01 18.46 5.22
CA ILE A 227 6.10 19.92 5.39
C ILE A 227 7.40 20.30 6.07
N ASP A 228 7.80 19.58 7.10
CA ASP A 228 8.96 19.88 7.93
C ASP A 228 10.07 18.82 7.72
N PRO A 229 11.22 19.21 7.11
CA PRO A 229 12.34 18.29 6.90
C PRO A 229 13.03 17.88 8.20
N ALA A 230 12.84 18.63 9.31
CA ALA A 230 13.41 18.28 10.61
C ALA A 230 12.68 17.06 11.24
N ILE A 231 11.44 16.81 10.84
CA ILE A 231 10.71 15.61 11.26
C ILE A 231 11.16 14.45 10.39
N GLU A 232 11.97 13.56 10.96
CA GLU A 232 12.54 12.40 10.28
C GLU A 232 13.38 12.79 9.04
N PRO A 233 14.57 13.36 9.23
CA PRO A 233 15.45 13.82 8.14
C PRO A 233 15.85 12.69 7.20
N THR A 234 15.71 12.93 5.90
CA THR A 234 16.09 12.03 4.80
C THR A 234 16.52 12.86 3.59
N GLU A 235 16.89 12.20 2.50
CA GLU A 235 17.25 12.85 1.23
C GLU A 235 16.03 13.31 0.40
N ARG A 236 14.80 13.12 0.93
CA ARG A 236 13.57 13.50 0.21
C ARG A 236 13.48 14.99 -0.07
N PRO A 237 12.91 15.40 -1.22
CA PRO A 237 12.46 16.77 -1.42
C PRO A 237 11.41 17.15 -0.35
N CYS A 238 11.68 18.24 0.41
CA CYS A 238 10.77 18.70 1.44
C CYS A 238 10.79 20.25 1.48
N PRO A 239 9.61 20.95 1.46
CA PRO A 239 8.27 20.36 1.47
C PRO A 239 7.93 19.61 0.17
N GLY A 240 7.25 18.46 0.29
CA GLY A 240 6.87 17.64 -0.85
C GLY A 240 6.05 16.39 -0.48
N CYS A 241 5.20 15.94 -1.39
CA CYS A 241 4.48 14.67 -1.32
C CYS A 241 4.28 14.11 -2.72
N TYR A 242 3.76 12.89 -2.86
CA TYR A 242 3.53 12.26 -4.18
C TYR A 242 2.63 13.07 -5.13
N ALA A 243 1.81 13.98 -4.60
CA ALA A 243 0.94 14.86 -5.38
C ALA A 243 1.51 16.28 -5.57
N GLY A 244 2.80 16.48 -5.30
CA GLY A 244 3.50 17.75 -5.43
C GLY A 244 3.53 18.57 -4.14
N ALA A 245 3.22 19.87 -4.20
CA ALA A 245 3.23 20.75 -3.04
C ALA A 245 2.11 20.37 -2.05
N PRO A 246 2.43 20.00 -0.78
CA PRO A 246 1.46 19.44 0.16
C PRO A 246 0.24 20.33 0.42
N ASN A 247 0.45 21.64 0.56
CA ASN A 247 -0.65 22.59 0.79
C ASN A 247 -1.67 22.60 -0.38
N PHE A 248 -1.18 22.53 -1.62
CA PHE A 248 -2.04 22.46 -2.79
C PHE A 248 -2.69 21.06 -2.90
N ALA A 249 -1.92 20.00 -2.76
CA ALA A 249 -2.39 18.63 -2.81
C ALA A 249 -3.48 18.36 -1.75
N ASN A 250 -3.30 18.87 -0.53
CA ASN A 250 -4.26 18.69 0.57
C ASN A 250 -5.64 19.33 0.32
N ARG A 251 -5.70 20.32 -0.56
CA ARG A 251 -6.95 20.98 -0.96
C ARG A 251 -7.54 20.42 -2.26
N GLY A 252 -6.80 19.55 -2.94
CA GLY A 252 -7.21 18.92 -4.18
C GLY A 252 -8.11 17.69 -3.97
N PRO A 253 -8.70 17.18 -5.07
CA PRO A 253 -9.59 16.02 -5.02
C PRO A 253 -8.85 14.68 -4.96
N PHE A 254 -7.53 14.69 -5.09
CA PHE A 254 -6.71 13.48 -5.04
C PHE A 254 -6.25 13.19 -3.61
N GLY A 255 -6.20 11.91 -3.25
CA GLY A 255 -5.69 11.47 -1.96
C GLY A 255 -6.04 10.01 -1.71
N ILE A 256 -5.39 9.41 -0.74
CA ILE A 256 -5.75 8.06 -0.30
C ILE A 256 -7.06 8.13 0.49
N GLY A 257 -7.93 7.14 0.30
CA GLY A 257 -9.22 7.08 1.00
C GLY A 257 -10.23 8.17 0.61
N ARG A 258 -9.98 8.94 -0.46
CA ARG A 258 -10.81 10.09 -0.89
C ARG A 258 -12.30 9.79 -1.04
N THR A 259 -12.62 8.56 -1.39
CA THR A 259 -13.97 7.99 -1.39
C THR A 259 -13.93 6.63 -0.72
N SER A 260 -14.93 6.35 0.08
CA SER A 260 -15.03 5.06 0.77
C SER A 260 -16.47 4.70 0.99
N SER A 261 -16.84 3.44 0.81
CA SER A 261 -18.08 2.95 1.40
C SER A 261 -17.88 2.77 2.91
N LEU A 262 -18.96 2.72 3.68
CA LEU A 262 -18.85 2.54 5.13
C LEU A 262 -18.16 1.21 5.47
N ARG A 263 -18.46 0.14 4.71
CA ARG A 263 -17.82 -1.15 4.90
C ARG A 263 -16.34 -1.14 4.50
N ALA A 264 -15.99 -0.47 3.41
CA ALA A 264 -14.60 -0.32 2.98
C ALA A 264 -13.80 0.51 4.00
N TRP A 265 -14.39 1.57 4.57
CA TRP A 265 -13.77 2.31 5.68
C TRP A 265 -13.40 1.39 6.84
N LEU A 266 -14.38 0.60 7.31
CA LEU A 266 -14.16 -0.32 8.43
C LEU A 266 -13.17 -1.44 8.10
N SER A 267 -13.15 -1.90 6.84
CA SER A 267 -12.23 -2.96 6.39
C SER A 267 -10.81 -2.46 6.18
N MET A 268 -10.62 -1.23 5.66
CA MET A 268 -9.30 -0.75 5.20
C MET A 268 -8.73 0.39 6.07
N TRP A 269 -9.54 1.36 6.48
CA TRP A 269 -9.06 2.67 6.94
C TRP A 269 -9.23 2.95 8.43
N SER A 270 -10.13 2.25 9.10
CA SER A 270 -10.37 2.43 10.52
C SER A 270 -9.20 1.92 11.36
N LEU A 271 -8.67 2.75 12.26
CA LEU A 271 -7.66 2.32 13.25
C LEU A 271 -8.18 1.23 14.19
N GLU A 272 -9.50 1.19 14.42
CA GLU A 272 -10.12 0.30 15.39
C GLU A 272 -10.50 -1.05 14.79
N THR A 273 -11.02 -1.07 13.54
CA THR A 273 -11.62 -2.28 12.99
C THR A 273 -10.87 -2.88 11.81
N SER A 274 -9.98 -2.11 11.15
CA SER A 274 -9.28 -2.58 9.97
C SER A 274 -8.22 -3.63 10.30
N ARG A 275 -8.19 -4.70 9.50
CA ARG A 275 -7.12 -5.70 9.51
C ARG A 275 -6.04 -5.44 8.44
N CYS A 276 -6.16 -4.35 7.67
CA CYS A 276 -5.15 -3.92 6.70
C CYS A 276 -3.94 -3.24 7.36
N GLN A 277 -3.59 -3.71 8.55
CA GLN A 277 -2.43 -3.30 9.34
C GLN A 277 -1.28 -4.26 9.10
N GLY A 278 -0.05 -3.73 8.91
CA GLY A 278 1.13 -4.55 8.70
C GLY A 278 1.58 -5.31 9.96
N PRO A 279 1.84 -4.65 11.09
CA PRO A 279 2.49 -5.28 12.23
C PRO A 279 1.81 -6.56 12.75
N PRO A 280 0.48 -6.64 12.94
CA PRO A 280 -0.17 -7.88 13.38
C PRO A 280 -0.07 -9.02 12.36
N GLN A 281 0.04 -8.72 11.08
CA GLN A 281 0.20 -9.72 10.02
C GLN A 281 1.66 -10.14 9.88
N LEU A 282 2.58 -9.19 9.91
CA LEU A 282 4.03 -9.43 9.86
C LEU A 282 4.52 -10.29 11.03
N ALA A 283 3.89 -10.17 12.20
CA ALA A 283 4.17 -11.02 13.36
C ALA A 283 3.82 -12.52 13.15
N LYS A 284 3.20 -12.86 12.02
CA LYS A 284 2.89 -14.24 11.62
C LYS A 284 3.74 -14.71 10.42
N LEU A 285 4.60 -13.84 9.88
CA LEU A 285 5.49 -14.16 8.78
C LEU A 285 6.68 -14.96 9.28
N ASP A 286 6.75 -16.21 8.87
CA ASP A 286 7.81 -17.19 9.19
C ASP A 286 8.75 -17.51 8.03
N VAL A 287 8.47 -16.99 6.83
CA VAL A 287 9.31 -17.13 5.64
C VAL A 287 10.43 -16.09 5.62
N PRO A 288 11.54 -16.34 4.87
CA PRO A 288 12.58 -15.34 4.68
C PRO A 288 12.03 -14.01 4.17
N ALA A 289 12.49 -12.90 4.72
CA ALA A 289 11.95 -11.58 4.43
C ALA A 289 13.03 -10.52 4.18
N LEU A 290 12.83 -9.71 3.14
CA LEU A 290 13.67 -8.56 2.82
C LEU A 290 12.85 -7.28 2.90
N VAL A 291 13.35 -6.30 3.63
CA VAL A 291 12.79 -4.94 3.67
C VAL A 291 13.75 -3.99 2.97
N VAL A 292 13.31 -3.37 1.89
CA VAL A 292 14.08 -2.39 1.11
C VAL A 292 13.40 -1.04 1.21
N GLN A 293 14.16 -0.01 1.60
CA GLN A 293 13.68 1.36 1.71
C GLN A 293 14.60 2.33 0.96
N SER A 294 14.03 3.13 0.09
CA SER A 294 14.73 4.23 -0.57
C SER A 294 14.88 5.45 0.35
N THR A 295 16.02 6.16 0.23
CA THR A 295 16.37 7.28 1.14
C THR A 295 15.71 8.60 0.78
N ALA A 296 15.26 8.75 -0.48
CA ALA A 296 14.59 9.96 -0.96
C ALA A 296 13.07 9.82 -1.15
N ASP A 297 12.46 8.79 -0.52
CA ASP A 297 11.01 8.57 -0.58
C ASP A 297 10.24 9.70 0.13
N MET A 298 9.22 10.25 -0.55
CA MET A 298 8.40 11.35 -0.04
C MET A 298 7.17 10.90 0.74
N GLY A 299 6.88 9.61 0.87
CA GLY A 299 5.65 9.14 1.54
C GLY A 299 5.83 7.91 2.41
N VAL A 300 6.92 7.14 2.22
CA VAL A 300 7.36 6.08 3.13
C VAL A 300 8.68 6.48 3.74
N PHE A 301 8.82 6.31 5.03
CA PHE A 301 9.93 6.86 5.79
C PHE A 301 10.76 5.76 6.45
N PRO A 302 12.02 6.02 6.82
CA PRO A 302 12.89 5.04 7.48
C PRO A 302 12.26 4.42 8.73
N SER A 303 11.48 5.19 9.50
CA SER A 303 10.75 4.66 10.67
C SER A 303 9.69 3.64 10.28
N ASP A 304 9.04 3.82 9.13
CA ASP A 304 8.04 2.87 8.63
C ASP A 304 8.71 1.54 8.24
N ALA A 305 9.86 1.59 7.54
CA ALA A 305 10.65 0.41 7.17
C ALA A 305 11.19 -0.34 8.41
N ARG A 306 11.72 0.38 9.41
CA ARG A 306 12.16 -0.24 10.67
C ARG A 306 10.99 -0.91 11.39
N LYS A 307 9.84 -0.25 11.47
CA LYS A 307 8.63 -0.83 12.05
C LYS A 307 8.20 -2.11 11.35
N ILE A 308 8.24 -2.14 10.02
CA ILE A 308 7.94 -3.33 9.22
C ILE A 308 8.93 -4.45 9.57
N HIS A 309 10.24 -4.18 9.46
CA HIS A 309 11.29 -5.15 9.76
C HIS A 309 11.18 -5.73 11.18
N ASP A 310 11.00 -4.86 12.18
CA ASP A 310 10.95 -5.28 13.57
C ASP A 310 9.70 -6.11 13.89
N SER A 311 8.63 -5.91 13.13
CA SER A 311 7.36 -6.66 13.26
C SER A 311 7.39 -8.06 12.63
N ILE A 312 8.33 -8.35 11.71
CA ILE A 312 8.44 -9.66 11.04
C ILE A 312 8.91 -10.72 12.04
N ALA A 313 8.17 -11.83 12.14
CA ALA A 313 8.49 -12.94 13.05
C ALA A 313 9.69 -13.78 12.59
N SER A 314 9.90 -13.89 11.27
CA SER A 314 11.04 -14.66 10.72
C SER A 314 12.36 -14.19 11.29
N THR A 315 13.26 -15.13 11.59
CA THR A 315 14.65 -14.86 11.98
C THR A 315 15.55 -14.58 10.78
N ASP A 316 15.21 -15.10 9.58
CA ASP A 316 15.85 -14.76 8.32
C ASP A 316 15.19 -13.50 7.75
N LYS A 317 15.58 -12.35 8.28
CA LYS A 317 15.10 -11.06 7.83
C LYS A 317 16.22 -10.03 7.70
N THR A 318 16.15 -9.22 6.65
CA THR A 318 17.12 -8.20 6.33
C THR A 318 16.43 -6.85 6.10
N LEU A 319 17.03 -5.76 6.58
CA LEU A 319 16.63 -4.39 6.29
C LEU A 319 17.77 -3.68 5.55
N THR A 320 17.48 -3.11 4.39
CA THR A 320 18.45 -2.38 3.58
C THR A 320 17.89 -1.03 3.15
N PHE A 321 18.72 0.01 3.23
CA PHE A 321 18.42 1.33 2.69
C PHE A 321 19.21 1.54 1.42
N LEU A 322 18.56 2.09 0.38
CA LEU A 322 19.18 2.39 -0.92
C LEU A 322 18.88 3.84 -1.33
N ALA A 323 19.78 4.44 -2.07
CA ALA A 323 19.52 5.73 -2.70
C ALA A 323 18.37 5.60 -3.69
N GLY A 324 17.49 6.61 -3.75
CA GLY A 324 16.41 6.68 -4.73
C GLY A 324 15.08 7.17 -4.17
N ALA A 325 14.18 7.51 -5.09
CA ALA A 325 12.79 7.89 -4.83
C ALA A 325 11.87 6.66 -4.66
N HIS A 326 10.57 6.88 -4.52
CA HIS A 326 9.59 5.84 -4.16
C HIS A 326 9.56 4.63 -5.12
N TYR A 327 9.64 4.87 -6.41
CA TYR A 327 9.69 3.84 -7.47
C TYR A 327 11.05 3.81 -8.18
N PHE A 328 12.08 4.42 -7.57
CA PHE A 328 13.40 4.63 -8.17
C PHE A 328 13.31 5.30 -9.55
N GLU A 329 12.34 6.20 -9.70
CA GLU A 329 12.10 6.96 -10.92
C GLU A 329 13.12 8.07 -11.16
N ASP A 330 13.84 8.45 -10.13
CA ASP A 330 14.88 9.48 -10.13
C ASP A 330 16.15 9.06 -10.89
N SER A 331 16.45 7.76 -10.96
CA SER A 331 17.64 7.24 -11.63
C SER A 331 17.50 5.78 -12.06
N GLU A 332 17.88 5.49 -13.30
CA GLU A 332 17.95 4.11 -13.78
C GLU A 332 18.98 3.30 -12.99
N ALA A 333 20.11 3.92 -12.60
CA ALA A 333 21.13 3.27 -11.79
C ALA A 333 20.60 2.89 -10.39
N HIS A 334 19.78 3.73 -9.75
CA HIS A 334 19.15 3.41 -8.48
C HIS A 334 18.16 2.25 -8.63
N ARG A 335 17.40 2.25 -9.73
CA ARG A 335 16.45 1.16 -10.04
C ARG A 335 17.17 -0.16 -10.26
N GLU A 336 18.22 -0.17 -11.10
CA GLU A 336 19.04 -1.36 -11.36
C GLU A 336 19.66 -1.90 -10.06
N ALA A 337 20.25 -1.03 -9.23
CA ALA A 337 20.84 -1.43 -7.96
C ALA A 337 19.81 -2.06 -7.00
N ALA A 338 18.59 -1.50 -6.94
CA ALA A 338 17.53 -2.07 -6.11
C ALA A 338 17.08 -3.44 -6.62
N ILE A 339 16.94 -3.60 -7.93
CA ILE A 339 16.56 -4.88 -8.52
C ILE A 339 17.68 -5.92 -8.38
N ASP A 340 18.95 -5.55 -8.57
CA ASP A 340 20.08 -6.46 -8.37
C ASP A 340 20.15 -6.97 -6.93
N LEU A 341 20.05 -6.07 -5.95
CA LEU A 341 20.01 -6.45 -4.54
C LEU A 341 18.88 -7.46 -4.25
N MET A 342 17.66 -7.19 -4.73
CA MET A 342 16.52 -8.11 -4.52
C MET A 342 16.71 -9.43 -5.27
N ALA A 343 17.21 -9.40 -6.50
CA ALA A 343 17.47 -10.59 -7.32
C ALA A 343 18.54 -11.50 -6.69
N ASP A 344 19.62 -10.92 -6.18
CA ASP A 344 20.68 -11.68 -5.51
C ASP A 344 20.20 -12.26 -4.18
N TRP A 345 19.45 -11.50 -3.40
CA TRP A 345 18.82 -12.00 -2.17
C TRP A 345 17.86 -13.18 -2.44
N ILE A 346 17.08 -13.14 -3.53
CA ILE A 346 16.24 -14.27 -3.96
C ILE A 346 17.11 -15.48 -4.34
N ARG A 347 18.15 -15.30 -5.17
CA ARG A 347 19.03 -16.39 -5.65
C ARG A 347 19.71 -17.14 -4.52
N GLU A 348 20.10 -16.44 -3.46
CA GLU A 348 20.70 -17.06 -2.28
C GLU A 348 19.75 -18.03 -1.53
N ARG A 349 18.43 -17.98 -1.83
CA ARG A 349 17.39 -18.73 -1.13
C ARG A 349 16.58 -19.68 -2.02
N THR A 350 16.97 -19.84 -3.31
CA THR A 350 16.20 -20.65 -4.30
C THR A 350 17.05 -21.68 -5.08
#